data_1f477e38f232f5fa321ab64cc37dc43f
#
_entry.id   1f477e38f232f5fa321ab64cc37dc43f
#
_cell.length_a   1.000
_cell.length_b   1.000
_cell.length_c   1.000
_cell.angle_alpha   90.00
_cell.angle_beta   90.00
_cell.angle_gamma   90.00
#
_symmetry.space_group_name_H-M   'P 1'
#
loop_
_entity.id
_entity.type
_entity.pdbx_description
1 polymer ?
#
loop_
_entity_poly.entity_id
_entity_poly.type
_entity_poly.pdbx_seq_one_letter_code
_entity_poly.pdbx_strand_id
1 'polypeptide(L)'
;MSCHYEADLDQNGRSVLGIRPLLWKNGWPVAGDNFKEGTYEIESERRGYALELAVDFVRMPGRMRPWEHDPNEPVKAVPSQQLSDVIDTWPKGNTGIRIGDYMFRPHQKWTITAAPNAGGYLGAPYYKIVIEGTDRALAATAEGELISVPKFTGAPEQLWRIDQLIDGTYRIMPKVVPNSNEKLVLVSSGDSTPTLAKFDMNSDNSKWNFRAH
;
A
#
# COMPACT_ATOMS: atom_id res chain seq x y z
N MET A 1 16.25 13.86 -11.87
CA MET A 1 15.40 13.28 -12.93
C MET A 1 16.30 12.99 -14.12
N SER A 2 16.30 11.78 -14.64
CA SER A 2 16.97 11.41 -15.88
C SER A 2 15.93 11.27 -17.00
N CYS A 3 16.32 11.70 -18.21
CA CYS A 3 15.51 11.50 -19.41
C CYS A 3 16.35 10.69 -20.39
N HIS A 4 15.81 9.64 -20.94
CA HIS A 4 16.50 8.78 -21.92
C HIS A 4 15.47 8.12 -22.84
N TYR A 5 15.93 7.63 -23.97
CA TYR A 5 15.09 6.85 -24.85
C TYR A 5 15.25 5.37 -24.50
N GLU A 6 14.14 4.69 -24.36
CA GLU A 6 14.05 3.24 -24.16
C GLU A 6 13.45 2.59 -25.39
N ALA A 7 13.87 1.38 -25.72
CA ALA A 7 13.23 0.57 -26.74
C ALA A 7 12.11 -0.25 -26.09
N ASP A 8 10.89 0.00 -26.52
CA ASP A 8 9.72 -0.80 -26.10
C ASP A 8 9.69 -2.08 -26.94
N LEU A 9 10.11 -3.18 -26.32
CA LEU A 9 10.20 -4.48 -27.00
C LEU A 9 8.81 -5.06 -27.32
N ASP A 10 7.79 -4.69 -26.55
CA ASP A 10 6.40 -5.10 -26.79
C ASP A 10 5.78 -4.38 -28.01
N GLN A 11 6.41 -3.26 -28.42
CA GLN A 11 6.05 -2.48 -29.61
C GLN A 11 7.13 -2.50 -30.70
N ASN A 12 7.72 -3.66 -30.96
CA ASN A 12 8.75 -3.85 -32.00
C ASN A 12 9.97 -2.93 -31.88
N GLY A 13 10.40 -2.59 -30.67
CA GLY A 13 11.53 -1.75 -30.44
C GLY A 13 11.30 -0.27 -30.68
N ARG A 14 10.05 0.18 -30.68
CA ARG A 14 9.71 1.61 -30.79
C ARG A 14 10.38 2.40 -29.67
N SER A 15 11.07 3.46 -30.02
CA SER A 15 11.69 4.37 -29.05
C SER A 15 10.62 5.15 -28.29
N VAL A 16 10.65 5.10 -26.97
CA VAL A 16 9.82 5.87 -26.05
C VAL A 16 10.70 6.74 -25.17
N LEU A 17 10.23 7.90 -24.78
CA LEU A 17 10.93 8.76 -23.83
C LEU A 17 10.68 8.26 -22.41
N GLY A 18 11.70 7.71 -21.77
CA GLY A 18 11.70 7.35 -20.37
C GLY A 18 12.07 8.55 -19.48
N ILE A 19 11.25 8.83 -18.49
CA ILE A 19 11.53 9.82 -17.43
C ILE A 19 11.58 9.07 -16.11
N ARG A 20 12.76 9.06 -15.47
CA ARG A 20 12.98 8.30 -14.23
C ARG A 20 13.56 9.19 -13.14
N PRO A 21 13.31 8.87 -11.85
CA PRO A 21 13.99 9.53 -10.75
C PRO A 21 15.51 9.31 -10.86
N LEU A 22 16.30 10.34 -10.54
CA LEU A 22 17.75 10.23 -10.44
C LEU A 22 18.13 10.04 -8.99
N LEU A 23 18.72 8.89 -8.69
CA LEU A 23 19.26 8.54 -7.40
C LEU A 23 20.78 8.70 -7.42
N TRP A 24 21.42 8.83 -6.26
CA TRP A 24 22.88 8.96 -6.14
C TRP A 24 23.40 7.84 -5.25
N LYS A 25 24.26 6.98 -5.80
CA LYS A 25 24.90 5.88 -5.07
C LYS A 25 26.43 6.04 -5.16
N ASN A 26 27.08 6.19 -4.00
CA ASN A 26 28.54 6.38 -3.92
C ASN A 26 29.06 7.52 -4.81
N GLY A 27 28.32 8.63 -4.90
CA GLY A 27 28.68 9.77 -5.75
C GLY A 27 28.32 9.64 -7.23
N TRP A 28 27.73 8.51 -7.66
CA TRP A 28 27.31 8.28 -9.04
C TRP A 28 25.81 8.40 -9.22
N PRO A 29 25.34 9.02 -10.30
CA PRO A 29 23.92 9.05 -10.64
C PRO A 29 23.46 7.67 -11.12
N VAL A 30 22.31 7.22 -10.60
CA VAL A 30 21.64 5.97 -11.00
C VAL A 30 20.19 6.30 -11.33
N ALA A 31 19.69 5.81 -12.46
CA ALA A 31 18.26 5.92 -12.78
C ALA A 31 17.47 4.97 -11.87
N GLY A 32 16.52 5.52 -11.13
CA GLY A 32 15.55 4.74 -10.35
C GLY A 32 14.40 4.24 -11.23
N ASP A 33 13.64 3.29 -10.72
CA ASP A 33 12.43 2.80 -11.38
C ASP A 33 11.19 3.61 -10.94
N ASN A 34 10.25 3.81 -11.86
CA ASN A 34 8.92 4.25 -11.51
C ASN A 34 8.19 3.10 -10.82
N PHE A 35 7.37 3.42 -9.81
CA PHE A 35 6.57 2.42 -9.12
C PHE A 35 5.58 1.76 -10.09
N LYS A 36 5.52 0.43 -10.10
CA LYS A 36 4.60 -0.33 -10.95
C LYS A 36 3.23 -0.44 -10.29
N GLU A 37 2.18 -0.31 -11.09
CA GLU A 37 0.82 -0.58 -10.66
C GLU A 37 0.63 -2.07 -10.37
N GLY A 38 -0.21 -2.40 -9.39
CA GLY A 38 -0.47 -3.79 -9.02
C GLY A 38 -1.12 -3.93 -7.65
N THR A 39 -1.26 -5.16 -7.22
CA THR A 39 -1.71 -5.51 -5.86
C THR A 39 -0.52 -5.95 -5.02
N TYR A 40 -0.40 -5.37 -3.85
CA TYR A 40 0.77 -5.51 -2.99
C TYR A 40 0.39 -5.71 -1.52
N GLU A 41 1.24 -6.40 -0.81
CA GLU A 41 1.47 -6.23 0.61
C GLU A 41 2.43 -5.04 0.79
N ILE A 42 2.11 -4.14 1.71
CA ILE A 42 2.94 -2.97 2.04
C ILE A 42 3.57 -3.22 3.41
N GLU A 43 4.86 -3.55 3.44
CA GLU A 43 5.59 -3.91 4.65
C GLU A 43 6.48 -2.78 5.15
N SER A 44 6.49 -2.56 6.46
CA SER A 44 7.45 -1.69 7.14
C SER A 44 8.84 -2.31 7.13
N GLU A 45 9.86 -1.58 6.67
CA GLU A 45 11.26 -2.02 6.75
C GLU A 45 11.72 -2.30 8.18
N ARG A 46 11.22 -1.52 9.14
CA ARG A 46 11.60 -1.62 10.54
C ARG A 46 11.35 -3.01 11.16
N ARG A 47 10.22 -3.66 10.85
CA ARG A 47 9.80 -4.91 11.49
C ARG A 47 9.18 -5.94 10.53
N GLY A 48 9.03 -5.62 9.27
CA GLY A 48 8.32 -6.46 8.32
C GLY A 48 6.82 -6.60 8.60
N TYR A 49 6.23 -5.65 9.34
CA TYR A 49 4.79 -5.62 9.58
C TYR A 49 4.06 -5.05 8.39
N ALA A 50 2.97 -5.71 8.02
CA ALA A 50 2.12 -5.29 6.92
C ALA A 50 1.16 -4.18 7.34
N LEU A 51 0.96 -3.22 6.43
CA LEU A 51 -0.09 -2.21 6.53
C LEU A 51 -1.45 -2.86 6.33
N GLU A 52 -2.38 -2.65 7.24
CA GLU A 52 -3.69 -3.29 7.18
C GLU A 52 -4.83 -2.37 7.64
N LEU A 53 -6.04 -2.66 7.17
CA LEU A 53 -7.25 -2.07 7.70
C LEU A 53 -7.47 -2.57 9.14
N ALA A 54 -7.75 -1.66 10.07
CA ALA A 54 -8.01 -2.00 11.46
C ALA A 54 -9.41 -2.62 11.64
N VAL A 55 -9.53 -3.88 11.18
CA VAL A 55 -10.75 -4.69 11.33
C VAL A 55 -10.43 -5.92 12.13
N ASP A 56 -11.40 -6.35 12.95
CA ASP A 56 -11.25 -7.60 13.68
C ASP A 56 -11.34 -8.79 12.71
N PHE A 57 -10.47 -9.75 12.93
CA PHE A 57 -10.53 -10.99 12.19
C PHE A 57 -11.76 -11.77 12.66
N VAL A 58 -12.78 -11.84 11.81
CA VAL A 58 -13.90 -12.77 12.01
C VAL A 58 -13.35 -14.18 11.81
N ARG A 59 -13.14 -14.88 12.92
CA ARG A 59 -12.77 -16.30 12.89
C ARG A 59 -13.85 -17.04 12.13
N MET A 60 -13.50 -17.68 11.01
CA MET A 60 -14.45 -18.48 10.24
C MET A 60 -15.09 -19.51 11.16
N PRO A 61 -16.42 -19.55 11.30
CA PRO A 61 -17.05 -20.72 11.92
C PRO A 61 -16.76 -21.91 11.02
N GLY A 62 -16.20 -22.98 11.59
CA GLY A 62 -16.16 -24.26 10.90
C GLY A 62 -14.80 -24.86 10.55
N ARG A 63 -13.65 -24.27 10.89
CA ARG A 63 -12.43 -25.07 10.97
C ARG A 63 -12.38 -25.78 12.32
N MET A 64 -13.04 -26.94 12.41
CA MET A 64 -12.73 -27.90 13.46
C MET A 64 -11.23 -28.19 13.42
N ARG A 65 -10.58 -28.14 14.55
CA ARG A 65 -9.21 -28.62 14.67
C ARG A 65 -9.21 -30.11 14.31
N PRO A 66 -8.18 -30.67 13.66
CA PRO A 66 -8.17 -32.09 13.24
C PRO A 66 -8.46 -33.08 14.37
N TRP A 67 -8.21 -32.71 15.62
CA TRP A 67 -8.47 -33.52 16.80
C TRP A 67 -9.89 -33.35 17.40
N GLU A 68 -10.71 -32.44 16.86
CA GLU A 68 -12.10 -32.24 17.26
C GLU A 68 -13.08 -32.95 16.31
N HIS A 69 -12.56 -33.65 15.30
CA HIS A 69 -13.36 -34.36 14.31
C HIS A 69 -13.68 -35.77 14.83
N ASP A 70 -14.98 -36.08 14.99
CA ASP A 70 -15.43 -37.45 15.20
C ASP A 70 -15.25 -38.24 13.89
N PRO A 71 -14.41 -39.28 13.85
CA PRO A 71 -14.16 -40.05 12.63
C PRO A 71 -15.43 -40.71 12.05
N ASN A 72 -16.52 -40.78 12.81
CA ASN A 72 -17.79 -41.35 12.37
C ASN A 72 -18.78 -40.29 11.85
N GLU A 73 -18.51 -38.98 11.98
CA GLU A 73 -19.35 -37.97 11.38
C GLU A 73 -18.91 -37.66 9.95
N PRO A 74 -19.87 -37.60 9.02
CA PRO A 74 -19.55 -37.19 7.65
C PRO A 74 -19.01 -35.73 7.66
N VAL A 75 -17.82 -35.51 7.08
CA VAL A 75 -17.23 -34.17 6.91
C VAL A 75 -18.19 -33.34 6.10
N LYS A 76 -18.93 -32.45 6.74
CA LYS A 76 -19.72 -31.45 6.05
C LYS A 76 -18.75 -30.50 5.34
N ALA A 77 -18.81 -30.46 4.03
CA ALA A 77 -18.09 -29.45 3.25
C ALA A 77 -18.53 -28.06 3.73
N VAL A 78 -17.62 -27.35 4.40
CA VAL A 78 -17.86 -25.93 4.75
C VAL A 78 -17.76 -25.15 3.46
N PRO A 79 -18.79 -24.39 3.06
CA PRO A 79 -18.70 -23.55 1.88
C PRO A 79 -17.45 -22.65 1.96
N SER A 80 -16.68 -22.57 0.89
CA SER A 80 -15.57 -21.62 0.85
C SER A 80 -16.16 -20.21 0.96
N GLN A 81 -15.74 -19.48 1.99
CA GLN A 81 -16.19 -18.10 2.16
C GLN A 81 -15.68 -17.26 0.99
N GLN A 82 -16.58 -16.59 0.29
CA GLN A 82 -16.22 -15.69 -0.79
C GLN A 82 -15.55 -14.43 -0.21
N LEU A 83 -14.65 -13.82 -0.97
CA LEU A 83 -14.01 -12.55 -0.58
C LEU A 83 -15.06 -11.47 -0.27
N SER A 84 -16.14 -11.42 -1.05
CA SER A 84 -17.29 -10.51 -0.82
C SER A 84 -17.88 -10.64 0.57
N ASP A 85 -18.05 -11.88 1.06
CA ASP A 85 -18.68 -12.13 2.36
C ASP A 85 -17.83 -11.57 3.51
N VAL A 86 -16.49 -11.62 3.36
CA VAL A 86 -15.55 -11.03 4.33
C VAL A 86 -15.62 -9.52 4.29
N ILE A 87 -15.60 -8.92 3.11
CA ILE A 87 -15.65 -7.46 2.90
C ILE A 87 -16.97 -6.90 3.46
N ASP A 88 -18.06 -7.62 3.32
CA ASP A 88 -19.38 -7.19 3.80
C ASP A 88 -19.48 -7.10 5.32
N THR A 89 -18.60 -7.79 6.05
CA THR A 89 -18.53 -7.68 7.52
C THR A 89 -17.82 -6.42 8.00
N TRP A 90 -17.09 -5.72 7.13
CA TRP A 90 -16.30 -4.56 7.52
C TRP A 90 -17.16 -3.33 7.81
N PRO A 91 -16.69 -2.40 8.68
CA PRO A 91 -17.37 -1.15 8.95
C PRO A 91 -17.67 -0.40 7.65
N LYS A 92 -18.87 0.15 7.50
CA LYS A 92 -19.27 0.88 6.27
C LYS A 92 -18.71 2.31 6.23
N GLY A 93 -18.30 2.88 7.38
CA GLY A 93 -17.69 4.21 7.50
C GLY A 93 -16.16 4.20 7.36
N ASN A 94 -15.54 5.31 7.77
CA ASN A 94 -14.10 5.42 7.90
C ASN A 94 -13.58 4.40 8.92
N THR A 95 -12.43 3.82 8.63
CA THR A 95 -11.82 2.78 9.47
C THR A 95 -10.33 3.12 9.64
N GLY A 96 -9.80 2.94 10.83
CA GLY A 96 -8.38 3.16 11.11
C GLY A 96 -7.47 2.21 10.31
N ILE A 97 -6.21 2.58 10.23
CA ILE A 97 -5.14 1.77 9.64
C ILE A 97 -4.21 1.36 10.77
N ARG A 98 -3.73 0.14 10.73
CA ARG A 98 -2.72 -0.38 11.64
C ARG A 98 -1.64 -1.17 10.90
N ILE A 99 -0.62 -1.61 11.60
CA ILE A 99 0.39 -2.55 11.11
C ILE A 99 0.37 -3.81 11.96
N GLY A 100 0.61 -4.96 11.35
CA GLY A 100 0.62 -6.25 12.03
C GLY A 100 1.29 -7.34 11.18
N ASP A 101 1.35 -8.54 11.72
CA ASP A 101 1.90 -9.69 10.99
C ASP A 101 1.10 -9.95 9.71
N TYR A 102 1.80 -10.18 8.62
CA TYR A 102 1.15 -10.54 7.38
C TYR A 102 0.59 -11.96 7.43
N MET A 103 -0.69 -12.07 7.29
CA MET A 103 -1.43 -13.34 7.41
C MET A 103 -2.23 -13.70 6.14
N PHE A 104 -1.84 -13.16 4.98
CA PHE A 104 -2.52 -13.38 3.69
C PHE A 104 -4.02 -12.99 3.71
N ARG A 105 -4.39 -11.99 4.52
CA ARG A 105 -5.78 -11.58 4.70
C ARG A 105 -6.19 -10.50 3.68
N PRO A 106 -7.46 -10.45 3.27
CA PRO A 106 -7.94 -9.45 2.31
C PRO A 106 -7.69 -8.00 2.75
N HIS A 107 -7.81 -7.71 4.04
CA HIS A 107 -7.60 -6.37 4.61
C HIS A 107 -6.12 -5.94 4.68
N GLN A 108 -5.19 -6.78 4.24
CA GLN A 108 -3.74 -6.53 4.17
C GLN A 108 -3.24 -6.38 2.73
N LYS A 109 -4.13 -6.49 1.73
CA LYS A 109 -3.78 -6.40 0.33
C LYS A 109 -4.25 -5.08 -0.27
N TRP A 110 -3.34 -4.40 -0.92
CA TRP A 110 -3.55 -3.06 -1.45
C TRP A 110 -3.34 -3.02 -2.94
N THR A 111 -4.37 -2.61 -3.68
CA THR A 111 -4.26 -2.32 -5.10
C THR A 111 -3.84 -0.88 -5.30
N ILE A 112 -2.72 -0.69 -5.99
CA ILE A 112 -2.10 0.61 -6.24
C ILE A 112 -2.14 0.88 -7.73
N THR A 113 -2.80 1.98 -8.11
CA THR A 113 -2.91 2.40 -9.52
C THR A 113 -2.73 3.90 -9.64
N ALA A 114 -2.24 4.36 -10.77
CA ALA A 114 -2.16 5.79 -11.06
C ALA A 114 -3.54 6.44 -10.98
N ALA A 115 -3.61 7.58 -10.31
CA ALA A 115 -4.85 8.34 -10.22
C ALA A 115 -5.00 9.22 -11.46
N PRO A 116 -6.04 9.02 -12.29
CA PRO A 116 -6.22 9.80 -13.50
C PRO A 116 -6.43 11.29 -13.18
N ASN A 117 -5.84 12.15 -13.99
CA ASN A 117 -5.95 13.62 -13.89
C ASN A 117 -5.49 14.23 -12.54
N ALA A 118 -4.78 13.46 -11.71
CA ALA A 118 -4.29 13.92 -10.41
C ALA A 118 -3.00 14.74 -10.51
N GLY A 119 -2.42 14.84 -11.71
CA GLY A 119 -1.07 15.38 -11.94
C GLY A 119 0.00 14.36 -11.53
N GLY A 120 1.21 14.85 -11.34
CA GLY A 120 2.35 14.03 -10.98
C GLY A 120 3.46 14.83 -10.32
N TYR A 121 4.52 14.15 -9.94
CA TYR A 121 5.71 14.72 -9.34
C TYR A 121 6.97 14.09 -9.92
N LEU A 122 7.85 14.91 -10.49
CA LEU A 122 9.13 14.47 -11.09
C LEU A 122 9.00 13.33 -12.12
N GLY A 123 7.92 13.31 -12.88
CA GLY A 123 7.69 12.29 -13.93
C GLY A 123 6.89 11.07 -13.48
N ALA A 124 6.67 10.87 -12.18
CA ALA A 124 5.79 9.84 -11.67
C ALA A 124 4.37 10.41 -11.44
N PRO A 125 3.30 9.61 -11.65
CA PRO A 125 1.94 10.02 -11.31
C PRO A 125 1.73 10.04 -9.80
N TYR A 126 0.62 10.64 -9.36
CA TYR A 126 0.07 10.30 -8.05
C TYR A 126 -0.73 9.01 -8.14
N TYR A 127 -0.68 8.22 -7.08
CA TYR A 127 -1.34 6.94 -6.97
C TYR A 127 -2.54 7.00 -6.03
N LYS A 128 -3.55 6.20 -6.31
CA LYS A 128 -4.53 5.77 -5.31
C LYS A 128 -4.09 4.42 -4.73
N ILE A 129 -4.30 4.23 -3.44
CA ILE A 129 -4.02 3.01 -2.69
C ILE A 129 -5.34 2.55 -2.12
N VAL A 130 -5.87 1.44 -2.60
CA VAL A 130 -7.19 0.91 -2.21
C VAL A 130 -7.06 -0.54 -1.74
N ILE A 131 -7.91 -0.97 -0.81
CA ILE A 131 -7.98 -2.38 -0.41
C ILE A 131 -8.45 -3.22 -1.61
N GLU A 132 -7.75 -4.33 -1.87
CA GLU A 132 -8.08 -5.24 -2.95
C GLU A 132 -9.56 -5.64 -2.95
N GLY A 133 -10.20 -5.60 -4.13
CA GLY A 133 -11.61 -5.95 -4.32
C GLY A 133 -12.61 -4.94 -3.76
N THR A 134 -12.16 -3.74 -3.37
CA THR A 134 -13.02 -2.67 -2.84
C THR A 134 -12.72 -1.31 -3.47
N ASP A 135 -13.56 -0.31 -3.16
CA ASP A 135 -13.28 1.11 -3.44
C ASP A 135 -12.63 1.84 -2.24
N ARG A 136 -12.37 1.11 -1.13
CA ARG A 136 -11.83 1.70 0.10
C ARG A 136 -10.43 2.23 -0.12
N ALA A 137 -10.26 3.53 0.04
CA ALA A 137 -9.00 4.21 -0.21
C ALA A 137 -8.28 4.62 1.07
N LEU A 138 -6.96 4.52 1.05
CA LEU A 138 -6.09 5.08 2.07
C LEU A 138 -6.13 6.61 1.98
N ALA A 139 -6.29 7.28 3.11
CA ALA A 139 -6.33 8.74 3.22
C ALA A 139 -5.57 9.25 4.45
N ALA A 140 -5.03 10.46 4.32
CA ALA A 140 -4.41 11.19 5.43
C ALA A 140 -5.45 12.04 6.16
N THR A 141 -5.34 12.16 7.49
CA THR A 141 -6.16 13.08 8.30
C THR A 141 -5.41 14.35 8.66
N ALA A 142 -6.12 15.35 9.17
CA ALA A 142 -5.52 16.61 9.63
C ALA A 142 -4.60 16.42 10.85
N GLU A 143 -4.83 15.38 11.61
CA GLU A 143 -4.05 15.01 12.80
C GLU A 143 -2.77 14.23 12.45
N GLY A 144 -2.55 13.95 11.15
CA GLY A 144 -1.41 13.16 10.69
C GLY A 144 -1.60 11.65 10.87
N GLU A 145 -2.83 11.21 11.07
CA GLU A 145 -3.21 9.81 11.12
C GLU A 145 -3.58 9.27 9.72
N LEU A 146 -3.67 7.96 9.63
CA LEU A 146 -4.17 7.28 8.43
C LEU A 146 -5.51 6.63 8.68
N ILE A 147 -6.38 6.78 7.71
CA ILE A 147 -7.68 6.12 7.69
C ILE A 147 -7.92 5.47 6.33
N SER A 148 -8.81 4.50 6.32
CA SER A 148 -9.45 4.04 5.09
C SER A 148 -10.81 4.71 4.99
N VAL A 149 -11.02 5.47 3.92
CA VAL A 149 -12.35 6.00 3.57
C VAL A 149 -13.11 4.99 2.70
N PRO A 150 -14.45 4.94 2.76
CA PRO A 150 -15.24 3.91 2.06
C PRO A 150 -15.06 3.93 0.53
N LYS A 151 -14.74 5.09 -0.04
CA LYS A 151 -14.63 5.25 -1.49
C LYS A 151 -13.54 6.24 -1.87
N PHE A 152 -12.78 5.91 -2.91
CA PHE A 152 -11.88 6.85 -3.56
C PHE A 152 -12.68 7.93 -4.30
N THR A 153 -12.41 9.20 -3.99
CA THR A 153 -13.07 10.36 -4.61
C THR A 153 -12.10 11.23 -5.42
N GLY A 154 -10.81 10.97 -5.33
CA GLY A 154 -9.78 11.81 -5.92
C GLY A 154 -9.40 13.02 -5.08
N ALA A 155 -9.89 13.09 -3.84
CA ALA A 155 -9.52 14.14 -2.90
C ALA A 155 -8.00 14.14 -2.65
N PRO A 156 -7.35 15.31 -2.48
CA PRO A 156 -5.89 15.42 -2.40
C PRO A 156 -5.24 14.54 -1.30
N GLU A 157 -5.92 14.35 -0.18
CA GLU A 157 -5.49 13.51 0.94
C GLU A 157 -5.58 12.00 0.66
N GLN A 158 -6.24 11.59 -0.44
CA GLN A 158 -6.33 10.21 -0.93
C GLN A 158 -5.33 9.91 -2.04
N LEU A 159 -4.52 10.89 -2.40
CA LEU A 159 -3.51 10.79 -3.46
C LEU A 159 -2.13 10.60 -2.84
N TRP A 160 -1.39 9.63 -3.34
CA TRP A 160 -0.11 9.22 -2.76
C TRP A 160 1.01 9.31 -3.77
N ARG A 161 2.15 9.72 -3.30
CA ARG A 161 3.42 9.66 -4.00
C ARG A 161 4.22 8.49 -3.42
N ILE A 162 4.81 7.69 -4.29
CA ILE A 162 5.64 6.53 -3.91
C ILE A 162 6.99 6.72 -4.59
N ASP A 163 8.02 6.97 -3.79
CA ASP A 163 9.37 7.22 -4.28
C ASP A 163 10.30 6.09 -3.88
N GLN A 164 11.02 5.53 -4.83
CA GLN A 164 12.11 4.60 -4.56
C GLN A 164 13.28 5.34 -3.89
N LEU A 165 13.84 4.72 -2.87
CA LEU A 165 15.05 5.17 -2.17
C LEU A 165 16.29 4.44 -2.72
N ILE A 166 17.47 4.94 -2.35
CA ILE A 166 18.74 4.42 -2.88
C ILE A 166 19.06 3.00 -2.41
N ASP A 167 18.48 2.57 -1.30
CA ASP A 167 18.62 1.23 -0.74
C ASP A 167 17.61 0.22 -1.32
N GLY A 168 16.75 0.67 -2.23
CA GLY A 168 15.70 -0.15 -2.87
C GLY A 168 14.36 -0.13 -2.14
N THR A 169 14.30 0.42 -0.94
CA THR A 169 13.04 0.63 -0.22
C THR A 169 12.27 1.82 -0.80
N TYR A 170 11.09 2.09 -0.26
CA TYR A 170 10.23 3.16 -0.74
C TYR A 170 9.81 4.07 0.39
N ARG A 171 9.58 5.32 0.04
CA ARG A 171 8.93 6.32 0.87
C ARG A 171 7.52 6.58 0.30
N ILE A 172 6.52 6.62 1.18
CA ILE A 172 5.11 6.84 0.83
C ILE A 172 4.69 8.18 1.42
N MET A 173 4.15 9.09 0.60
CA MET A 173 3.77 10.44 1.00
C MET A 173 2.37 10.78 0.50
N PRO A 174 1.49 11.35 1.32
CA PRO A 174 0.25 11.92 0.81
C PRO A 174 0.55 13.17 -0.03
N LYS A 175 -0.27 13.45 -1.04
CA LYS A 175 -0.17 14.68 -1.83
C LYS A 175 -0.41 15.90 -0.95
N VAL A 176 -1.38 15.80 -0.04
CA VAL A 176 -1.74 16.83 0.94
C VAL A 176 -2.06 16.17 2.27
N VAL A 177 -1.59 16.78 3.35
CA VAL A 177 -2.11 16.52 4.69
C VAL A 177 -3.10 17.66 4.97
N PRO A 178 -4.39 17.38 5.26
CA PRO A 178 -5.37 18.43 5.50
C PRO A 178 -4.91 19.39 6.60
N ASN A 179 -5.16 20.68 6.41
CA ASN A 179 -4.77 21.77 7.33
C ASN A 179 -3.27 21.90 7.60
N SER A 180 -2.42 21.28 6.78
CA SER A 180 -0.96 21.34 6.93
C SER A 180 -0.28 21.62 5.59
N ASN A 181 0.79 22.42 5.62
CA ASN A 181 1.71 22.61 4.50
C ASN A 181 2.97 21.74 4.63
N GLU A 182 3.05 20.90 5.65
CA GLU A 182 4.21 20.05 5.87
C GLU A 182 4.22 18.86 4.91
N LYS A 183 5.42 18.53 4.43
CA LYS A 183 5.64 17.32 3.63
C LYS A 183 5.95 16.17 4.57
N LEU A 184 4.92 15.39 4.89
CA LEU A 184 5.03 14.23 5.77
C LEU A 184 5.08 12.95 4.95
N VAL A 185 5.61 11.89 5.55
CA VAL A 185 5.69 10.54 5.00
C VAL A 185 5.02 9.55 5.94
N LEU A 186 4.61 8.42 5.39
CA LEU A 186 4.12 7.29 6.17
C LEU A 186 5.25 6.71 7.02
N VAL A 187 5.01 6.56 8.33
CA VAL A 187 5.98 6.11 9.32
C VAL A 187 5.38 5.01 10.21
N SER A 188 6.16 3.98 10.48
CA SER A 188 5.85 2.89 11.41
C SER A 188 6.64 3.04 12.70
N SER A 189 6.40 4.10 13.46
CA SER A 189 7.13 4.39 14.70
C SER A 189 6.68 3.57 15.91
N GLY A 190 5.42 3.17 15.92
CA GLY A 190 4.81 2.33 16.97
C GLY A 190 4.80 0.85 16.63
N ASP A 191 4.16 0.07 17.49
CA ASP A 191 4.02 -1.38 17.30
C ASP A 191 2.74 -1.76 16.54
N SER A 192 1.79 -0.84 16.40
CA SER A 192 0.51 -1.14 15.76
C SER A 192 -0.08 0.00 14.93
N THR A 193 0.25 1.26 15.18
CA THR A 193 -0.39 2.39 14.51
C THR A 193 0.61 3.17 13.67
N PRO A 194 0.49 3.16 12.34
CA PRO A 194 1.30 4.01 11.48
C PRO A 194 0.80 5.46 11.56
N THR A 195 1.71 6.41 11.38
CA THR A 195 1.42 7.85 11.42
C THR A 195 2.11 8.56 10.26
N LEU A 196 1.83 9.86 10.10
CA LEU A 196 2.58 10.73 9.20
C LEU A 196 3.58 11.56 10.00
N ALA A 197 4.84 11.54 9.59
CA ALA A 197 5.91 12.32 10.22
C ALA A 197 6.92 12.82 9.19
N LYS A 198 7.86 13.65 9.61
CA LYS A 198 8.96 14.10 8.75
C LYS A 198 9.83 12.92 8.35
N PHE A 199 10.27 12.92 7.11
CA PHE A 199 11.17 11.88 6.59
C PHE A 199 12.54 11.94 7.28
N ASP A 200 12.97 10.82 7.81
CA ASP A 200 14.33 10.60 8.30
C ASP A 200 15.01 9.51 7.45
N MET A 201 16.00 9.92 6.68
CA MET A 201 16.77 9.03 5.79
C MET A 201 17.54 7.94 6.58
N ASN A 202 17.90 8.20 7.83
CA ASN A 202 18.68 7.29 8.66
C ASN A 202 17.81 6.33 9.49
N SER A 203 16.49 6.46 9.39
CA SER A 203 15.53 5.64 10.13
C SER A 203 14.75 4.72 9.22
N ASP A 204 14.68 3.44 9.57
CA ASP A 204 13.85 2.47 8.85
C ASP A 204 12.35 2.63 9.14
N ASN A 205 12.01 3.48 10.10
CA ASN A 205 10.61 3.78 10.43
C ASN A 205 9.82 4.36 9.25
N SER A 206 10.49 5.10 8.34
CA SER A 206 9.86 5.77 7.20
C SER A 206 10.10 5.06 5.87
N LYS A 207 10.58 3.81 5.91
CA LYS A 207 10.89 2.99 4.75
C LYS A 207 9.92 1.82 4.64
N TRP A 208 9.53 1.52 3.40
CA TRP A 208 8.52 0.52 3.10
C TRP A 208 8.95 -0.38 1.95
N ASN A 209 8.50 -1.61 1.97
CA ASN A 209 8.65 -2.60 0.91
C ASN A 209 7.29 -2.93 0.31
N PHE A 210 7.29 -3.34 -0.95
CA PHE A 210 6.09 -3.79 -1.65
C PHE A 210 6.35 -5.20 -2.17
N ARG A 211 5.54 -6.15 -1.71
CA ARG A 211 5.55 -7.52 -2.24
C ARG A 211 4.32 -7.73 -3.11
N ALA A 212 4.56 -8.07 -4.37
CA ALA A 212 3.49 -8.36 -5.32
C ALA A 212 2.79 -9.68 -5.00
N HIS A 213 1.50 -9.74 -5.31
CA HIS A 213 0.64 -10.93 -5.20
C HIS A 213 0.23 -11.44 -6.57
#